data_cee00d5790e5e093253b5fd69b539291
#
_entry.id   cee00d5790e5e093253b5fd69b539291
#
_cell.length_a   1.000
_cell.length_b   1.000
_cell.length_c   1.000
_cell.angle_alpha   90.00
_cell.angle_beta   90.00
_cell.angle_gamma   90.00
#
_symmetry.space_group_name_H-M   'P 1'
#
loop_
_entity.id
_entity.type
_entity.pdbx_description
1 polymer ?
#
loop_
_entity_poly.entity_id
_entity_poly.type
_entity_poly.pdbx_seq_one_letter_code
_entity_poly.pdbx_strand_id
1 'polypeptide(L)'
;MKRLKFLSVFWNKMSGTLPSELGELENLEWLYLTNNRFSGTLPSSISNLKRLKILAIPNNTFSSFPEELGDLESLEELNASSAFSGGRIPENIGNLRNLKLMLLCNNKLSGEIPAGIGEMMMLEKLDLRHNELTGAIPAEIGYLDNLTMLDMSGNKLSGTIPAEIGNMRKLNLLSLAYNKLQGEVPADLGWLSELEELNVARNELEGILPAEWGELKNLKRLTLTGNKFRGSIPKAWEGMKKLEYFWGQDNALTGKVPDFLFRLPVLKRLCLENNFLQLTEEQKKLDRKGEQYFLLPQGEK
;
A
#
# COMPACT_ATOMS: atom_id res chain seq x y z
N MET A 1 -25.44 31.24 -2.29
CA MET A 1 -25.25 29.90 -1.63
C MET A 1 -24.18 29.89 -0.54
N LYS A 2 -23.70 31.02 -0.03
CA LYS A 2 -22.60 31.13 0.94
C LYS A 2 -22.80 30.39 2.29
N ARG A 3 -23.99 29.90 2.61
CA ARG A 3 -24.27 29.12 3.85
C ARG A 3 -24.27 27.60 3.63
N LEU A 4 -24.02 27.14 2.39
CA LEU A 4 -24.05 25.72 2.06
C LEU A 4 -22.87 25.00 2.75
N LYS A 5 -23.17 23.94 3.50
CA LYS A 5 -22.19 23.10 4.18
C LYS A 5 -21.99 21.74 3.50
N PHE A 6 -23.00 21.27 2.82
CA PHE A 6 -23.03 19.95 2.19
C PHE A 6 -23.48 20.08 0.74
N LEU A 7 -22.64 19.62 -0.17
CA LEU A 7 -22.96 19.52 -1.60
C LEU A 7 -22.73 18.09 -2.07
N SER A 8 -23.78 17.46 -2.57
CA SER A 8 -23.70 16.11 -3.12
C SER A 8 -24.47 16.02 -4.42
N VAL A 9 -23.76 15.56 -5.44
CA VAL A 9 -24.31 15.24 -6.77
C VAL A 9 -23.89 13.84 -7.22
N PHE A 10 -23.64 12.94 -6.27
CA PHE A 10 -23.17 11.60 -6.55
C PHE A 10 -24.15 10.78 -7.41
N TRP A 11 -23.64 9.77 -8.12
CA TRP A 11 -24.42 8.87 -8.98
C TRP A 11 -25.30 9.61 -10.01
N ASN A 12 -24.67 10.50 -10.78
CA ASN A 12 -25.32 11.21 -11.86
C ASN A 12 -24.54 11.02 -13.19
N LYS A 13 -24.93 11.74 -14.21
CA LYS A 13 -24.24 11.79 -15.52
C LYS A 13 -23.68 13.19 -15.79
N MET A 14 -23.40 13.94 -14.74
CA MET A 14 -22.86 15.29 -14.87
C MET A 14 -21.47 15.24 -15.52
N SER A 15 -21.22 16.13 -16.46
CA SER A 15 -20.01 16.15 -17.27
C SER A 15 -19.47 17.57 -17.42
N GLY A 16 -18.30 17.70 -18.01
CA GLY A 16 -17.61 18.97 -18.17
C GLY A 16 -16.71 19.29 -16.98
N THR A 17 -16.24 20.51 -16.90
CA THR A 17 -15.35 21.00 -15.86
C THR A 17 -16.13 21.53 -14.66
N LEU A 18 -15.55 21.43 -13.46
CA LEU A 18 -16.09 22.13 -12.31
C LEU A 18 -15.86 23.64 -12.44
N PRO A 19 -16.89 24.47 -12.17
CA PRO A 19 -16.77 25.91 -12.28
C PRO A 19 -15.90 26.48 -11.14
N SER A 20 -15.16 27.55 -11.41
CA SER A 20 -14.34 28.25 -10.40
C SER A 20 -15.17 28.82 -9.24
N GLU A 21 -16.44 29.12 -9.49
CA GLU A 21 -17.42 29.60 -8.51
C GLU A 21 -17.70 28.58 -7.39
N LEU A 22 -17.28 27.32 -7.57
CA LEU A 22 -17.30 26.34 -6.50
C LEU A 22 -16.53 26.86 -5.27
N GLY A 23 -15.41 27.54 -5.49
CA GLY A 23 -14.60 28.14 -4.42
C GLY A 23 -15.30 29.27 -3.63
N GLU A 24 -16.44 29.79 -4.10
CA GLU A 24 -17.24 30.79 -3.35
C GLU A 24 -18.06 30.15 -2.23
N LEU A 25 -18.13 28.82 -2.15
CA LEU A 25 -18.85 28.08 -1.12
C LEU A 25 -18.02 27.96 0.17
N GLU A 26 -17.52 29.07 0.71
CA GLU A 26 -16.54 29.15 1.80
C GLU A 26 -16.94 28.39 3.09
N ASN A 27 -18.23 28.08 3.27
CA ASN A 27 -18.72 27.31 4.40
C ASN A 27 -18.89 25.81 4.10
N LEU A 28 -18.49 25.34 2.90
CA LEU A 28 -18.62 23.95 2.51
C LEU A 28 -17.72 23.06 3.38
N GLU A 29 -18.33 22.06 4.01
CA GLU A 29 -17.65 21.06 4.81
C GLU A 29 -17.58 19.69 4.12
N TRP A 30 -18.53 19.37 3.26
CA TRP A 30 -18.63 18.09 2.58
C TRP A 30 -18.95 18.25 1.10
N LEU A 31 -18.07 17.74 0.23
CA LEU A 31 -18.24 17.75 -1.24
C LEU A 31 -18.19 16.33 -1.79
N TYR A 32 -19.32 15.84 -2.32
CA TYR A 32 -19.45 14.53 -2.93
C TYR A 32 -19.82 14.63 -4.39
N LEU A 33 -18.87 14.29 -5.29
CA LEU A 33 -19.04 14.29 -6.74
C LEU A 33 -18.91 12.88 -7.34
N THR A 34 -18.93 11.86 -6.49
CA THR A 34 -18.71 10.44 -6.81
C THR A 34 -19.57 9.95 -7.98
N ASN A 35 -19.01 9.10 -8.86
CA ASN A 35 -19.73 8.45 -9.97
C ASN A 35 -20.43 9.47 -10.88
N ASN A 36 -19.63 10.30 -11.54
CA ASN A 36 -20.05 11.25 -12.57
C ASN A 36 -19.11 11.17 -13.78
N ARG A 37 -19.13 12.16 -14.64
CA ARG A 37 -18.27 12.30 -15.82
C ARG A 37 -17.56 13.65 -15.84
N PHE A 38 -17.26 14.18 -14.65
CA PHE A 38 -16.49 15.44 -14.55
C PHE A 38 -15.10 15.24 -15.13
N SER A 39 -14.60 16.27 -15.82
CA SER A 39 -13.33 16.27 -16.54
C SER A 39 -12.57 17.58 -16.35
N GLY A 40 -11.42 17.73 -16.99
CA GLY A 40 -10.54 18.87 -16.78
C GLY A 40 -9.83 18.81 -15.43
N THR A 41 -9.23 19.89 -14.99
CA THR A 41 -8.60 20.01 -13.67
C THR A 41 -9.64 20.37 -12.61
N LEU A 42 -9.40 19.96 -11.36
CA LEU A 42 -10.08 20.60 -10.23
C LEU A 42 -9.69 22.10 -10.25
N PRO A 43 -10.66 23.02 -10.09
CA PRO A 43 -10.34 24.45 -10.11
C PRO A 43 -9.42 24.83 -8.94
N SER A 44 -8.42 25.68 -9.17
CA SER A 44 -7.51 26.17 -8.10
C SER A 44 -8.28 26.86 -6.96
N SER A 45 -9.42 27.47 -7.28
CA SER A 45 -10.32 28.07 -6.30
C SER A 45 -10.86 27.08 -5.26
N ILE A 46 -10.68 25.76 -5.43
CA ILE A 46 -11.01 24.78 -4.39
C ILE A 46 -10.26 25.07 -3.09
N SER A 47 -9.06 25.66 -3.18
CA SER A 47 -8.27 26.10 -2.03
C SER A 47 -8.96 27.12 -1.13
N ASN A 48 -9.99 27.80 -1.60
CA ASN A 48 -10.81 28.72 -0.80
C ASN A 48 -11.77 28.01 0.16
N LEU A 49 -11.97 26.71 -0.02
CA LEU A 49 -12.86 25.90 0.82
C LEU A 49 -12.18 25.51 2.14
N LYS A 50 -11.76 26.52 2.93
CA LYS A 50 -10.96 26.33 4.17
C LYS A 50 -11.66 25.50 5.26
N ARG A 51 -12.96 25.24 5.13
CA ARG A 51 -13.74 24.41 6.05
C ARG A 51 -14.01 23.01 5.51
N LEU A 52 -13.50 22.68 4.30
CA LEU A 52 -13.76 21.39 3.68
C LEU A 52 -13.08 20.28 4.49
N LYS A 53 -13.88 19.33 4.94
CA LYS A 53 -13.44 18.13 5.69
C LYS A 53 -13.41 16.89 4.82
N ILE A 54 -14.35 16.76 3.89
CA ILE A 54 -14.43 15.62 2.98
C ILE A 54 -14.50 16.10 1.55
N LEU A 55 -13.54 15.60 0.75
CA LEU A 55 -13.53 15.69 -0.70
C LEU A 55 -13.64 14.29 -1.29
N ALA A 56 -14.82 13.91 -1.77
CA ALA A 56 -15.07 12.62 -2.37
C ALA A 56 -15.45 12.78 -3.85
N ILE A 57 -14.51 12.44 -4.72
CA ILE A 57 -14.62 12.60 -6.18
C ILE A 57 -14.38 11.30 -6.96
N PRO A 58 -14.46 10.08 -6.37
CA PRO A 58 -14.10 8.87 -7.08
C PRO A 58 -14.98 8.62 -8.30
N ASN A 59 -14.41 7.85 -9.25
CA ASN A 59 -15.05 7.49 -10.52
C ASN A 59 -15.50 8.72 -11.31
N ASN A 60 -14.51 9.54 -11.69
CA ASN A 60 -14.62 10.67 -12.61
C ASN A 60 -13.47 10.59 -13.64
N THR A 61 -13.25 11.67 -14.40
CA THR A 61 -12.21 11.72 -15.44
C THR A 61 -11.42 13.03 -15.40
N PHE A 62 -11.12 13.50 -14.20
CA PHE A 62 -10.27 14.69 -14.04
C PHE A 62 -8.87 14.46 -14.64
N SER A 63 -8.21 15.52 -15.08
CA SER A 63 -6.87 15.43 -15.68
C SER A 63 -5.77 15.37 -14.60
N SER A 64 -5.88 16.19 -13.55
CA SER A 64 -4.88 16.28 -12.48
C SER A 64 -5.43 16.97 -11.24
N PHE A 65 -4.69 16.87 -10.15
CA PHE A 65 -4.84 17.74 -8.96
C PHE A 65 -4.33 19.15 -9.27
N PRO A 66 -4.93 20.19 -8.66
CA PRO A 66 -4.30 21.51 -8.59
C PRO A 66 -3.21 21.50 -7.52
N GLU A 67 -2.17 22.32 -7.71
CA GLU A 67 -1.10 22.47 -6.69
C GLU A 67 -1.65 23.02 -5.38
N GLU A 68 -2.72 23.80 -5.42
CA GLU A 68 -3.39 24.38 -4.26
C GLU A 68 -4.18 23.38 -3.41
N LEU A 69 -4.16 22.09 -3.75
CA LEU A 69 -4.86 21.06 -2.95
C LEU A 69 -4.36 21.04 -1.50
N GLY A 70 -3.06 21.23 -1.28
CA GLY A 70 -2.46 21.27 0.05
C GLY A 70 -2.96 22.43 0.94
N ASP A 71 -3.68 23.40 0.38
CA ASP A 71 -4.23 24.52 1.12
C ASP A 71 -5.57 24.21 1.81
N LEU A 72 -6.07 22.98 1.64
CA LEU A 72 -7.30 22.49 2.30
C LEU A 72 -7.01 22.02 3.73
N GLU A 73 -6.49 22.89 4.57
CA GLU A 73 -5.96 22.55 5.90
C GLU A 73 -6.94 21.82 6.83
N SER A 74 -8.26 21.96 6.61
CA SER A 74 -9.29 21.27 7.42
C SER A 74 -9.64 19.88 6.87
N LEU A 75 -9.02 19.43 5.77
CA LEU A 75 -9.41 18.19 5.12
C LEU A 75 -9.06 16.99 6.00
N GLU A 76 -10.07 16.14 6.25
CA GLU A 76 -9.95 14.90 7.01
C GLU A 76 -10.01 13.66 6.10
N GLU A 77 -10.72 13.75 4.98
CA GLU A 77 -10.85 12.66 4.01
C GLU A 77 -10.70 13.18 2.58
N LEU A 78 -9.77 12.57 1.83
CA LEU A 78 -9.59 12.70 0.41
C LEU A 78 -9.81 11.35 -0.27
N ASN A 79 -10.94 11.21 -0.95
CA ASN A 79 -11.20 10.04 -1.79
C ASN A 79 -11.32 10.46 -3.25
N ALA A 80 -10.29 10.11 -4.02
CA ALA A 80 -10.21 10.35 -5.45
C ALA A 80 -9.83 9.07 -6.22
N SER A 81 -10.30 7.91 -5.73
CA SER A 81 -10.07 6.62 -6.39
C SER A 81 -10.71 6.60 -7.78
N SER A 82 -9.96 6.14 -8.79
CA SER A 82 -10.45 6.11 -10.19
C SER A 82 -10.98 7.46 -10.68
N ALA A 83 -10.33 8.55 -10.28
CA ALA A 83 -10.79 9.90 -10.56
C ALA A 83 -9.91 10.63 -11.57
N PHE A 84 -8.62 10.24 -11.70
CA PHE A 84 -7.65 10.99 -12.50
C PHE A 84 -7.11 10.21 -13.70
N SER A 85 -7.02 10.88 -14.82
CA SER A 85 -6.41 10.36 -16.05
C SER A 85 -4.91 10.66 -16.16
N GLY A 86 -4.33 11.37 -15.20
CA GLY A 86 -2.90 11.75 -15.13
C GLY A 86 -2.61 12.64 -13.92
N GLY A 87 -1.49 13.35 -13.99
CA GLY A 87 -1.06 14.31 -12.96
C GLY A 87 -0.05 13.73 -11.98
N ARG A 88 0.23 14.50 -10.94
CA ARG A 88 1.16 14.17 -9.85
C ARG A 88 0.49 14.39 -8.51
N ILE A 89 1.04 13.78 -7.47
CA ILE A 89 0.73 14.18 -6.09
C ILE A 89 1.39 15.55 -5.86
N PRO A 90 0.65 16.57 -5.41
CA PRO A 90 1.22 17.90 -5.19
C PRO A 90 2.32 17.90 -4.14
N GLU A 91 3.38 18.69 -4.34
CA GLU A 91 4.52 18.76 -3.41
C GLU A 91 4.11 19.25 -2.00
N ASN A 92 3.07 20.08 -1.91
CA ASN A 92 2.55 20.60 -0.66
C ASN A 92 1.50 19.71 0.00
N ILE A 93 1.37 18.45 -0.44
CA ILE A 93 0.38 17.50 0.11
C ILE A 93 0.52 17.32 1.62
N GLY A 94 1.72 17.43 2.16
CA GLY A 94 2.02 17.34 3.60
C GLY A 94 1.34 18.42 4.46
N ASN A 95 0.87 19.51 3.85
CA ASN A 95 0.12 20.54 4.56
C ASN A 95 -1.25 20.06 5.05
N LEU A 96 -1.75 18.96 4.51
CA LEU A 96 -3.03 18.34 4.92
C LEU A 96 -2.89 17.60 6.26
N ARG A 97 -2.46 18.32 7.31
CA ARG A 97 -2.09 17.75 8.62
C ARG A 97 -3.25 17.10 9.39
N ASN A 98 -4.49 17.41 9.02
CA ASN A 98 -5.69 16.82 9.60
C ASN A 98 -6.19 15.59 8.83
N LEU A 99 -5.55 15.24 7.71
CA LEU A 99 -6.01 14.15 6.86
C LEU A 99 -5.81 12.79 7.54
N LYS A 100 -6.90 12.02 7.59
CA LYS A 100 -6.95 10.66 8.14
C LYS A 100 -7.01 9.61 7.04
N LEU A 101 -7.64 9.94 5.93
CA LEU A 101 -7.89 9.01 4.84
C LEU A 101 -7.47 9.63 3.51
N MET A 102 -6.49 9.01 2.82
CA MET A 102 -6.02 9.37 1.49
C MET A 102 -6.17 8.18 0.55
N LEU A 103 -7.21 8.19 -0.27
CA LEU A 103 -7.51 7.12 -1.23
C LEU A 103 -7.35 7.64 -2.65
N LEU A 104 -6.26 7.27 -3.31
CA LEU A 104 -5.90 7.67 -4.66
C LEU A 104 -5.70 6.47 -5.59
N CYS A 105 -6.26 5.31 -5.24
CA CYS A 105 -6.04 4.09 -6.02
C CYS A 105 -6.67 4.13 -7.41
N ASN A 106 -6.14 3.29 -8.31
CA ASN A 106 -6.65 3.12 -9.69
C ASN A 106 -6.68 4.43 -10.48
N ASN A 107 -5.58 5.19 -10.45
CA ASN A 107 -5.40 6.40 -11.22
C ASN A 107 -4.19 6.23 -12.18
N LYS A 108 -3.82 7.31 -12.87
CA LYS A 108 -2.61 7.39 -13.67
C LYS A 108 -1.65 8.46 -13.11
N LEU A 109 -1.62 8.58 -11.79
CA LEU A 109 -0.71 9.52 -11.12
C LEU A 109 0.73 9.09 -11.35
N SER A 110 1.58 10.03 -11.73
CA SER A 110 2.98 9.81 -12.07
C SER A 110 3.90 10.70 -11.22
N GLY A 111 5.21 10.59 -11.42
CA GLY A 111 6.19 11.29 -10.61
C GLY A 111 6.47 10.60 -9.29
N GLU A 112 7.18 11.25 -8.42
CA GLU A 112 7.61 10.71 -7.14
C GLU A 112 6.55 10.95 -6.05
N ILE A 113 6.66 10.20 -4.97
CA ILE A 113 5.89 10.44 -3.74
C ILE A 113 6.61 11.55 -2.98
N PRO A 114 5.97 12.73 -2.75
CA PRO A 114 6.64 13.82 -2.05
C PRO A 114 7.02 13.44 -0.61
N ALA A 115 8.22 13.80 -0.17
CA ALA A 115 8.70 13.55 1.20
C ALA A 115 7.79 14.21 2.27
N GLY A 116 7.15 15.33 1.91
CA GLY A 116 6.16 16.01 2.76
C GLY A 116 5.00 15.13 3.21
N ILE A 117 4.78 13.97 2.58
CA ILE A 117 3.75 13.00 3.03
C ILE A 117 3.96 12.60 4.50
N GLY A 118 5.21 12.56 4.99
CA GLY A 118 5.55 12.25 6.38
C GLY A 118 5.04 13.29 7.40
N GLU A 119 4.61 14.48 6.96
CA GLU A 119 4.04 15.50 7.85
C GLU A 119 2.57 15.27 8.18
N MET A 120 1.93 14.31 7.51
CA MET A 120 0.49 14.01 7.67
C MET A 120 0.24 13.09 8.88
N MET A 121 0.64 13.56 10.07
CA MET A 121 0.68 12.78 11.32
C MET A 121 -0.64 12.15 11.75
N MET A 122 -1.78 12.64 11.24
CA MET A 122 -3.11 12.09 11.54
C MET A 122 -3.53 10.99 10.57
N LEU A 123 -2.69 10.67 9.57
CA LEU A 123 -3.07 9.74 8.51
C LEU A 123 -3.19 8.30 9.05
N GLU A 124 -4.35 7.71 8.83
CA GLU A 124 -4.68 6.34 9.24
C GLU A 124 -4.63 5.37 8.05
N LYS A 125 -4.97 5.83 6.85
CA LYS A 125 -4.96 5.00 5.64
C LYS A 125 -4.39 5.76 4.46
N LEU A 126 -3.42 5.13 3.78
CA LEU A 126 -2.81 5.60 2.54
C LEU A 126 -2.92 4.51 1.47
N ASP A 127 -3.77 4.76 0.47
CA ASP A 127 -3.95 3.87 -0.68
C ASP A 127 -3.53 4.56 -1.97
N LEU A 128 -2.34 4.22 -2.47
CA LEU A 128 -1.77 4.71 -3.72
C LEU A 128 -1.69 3.61 -4.79
N ARG A 129 -2.31 2.45 -4.56
CA ARG A 129 -2.19 1.30 -5.47
C ARG A 129 -2.70 1.59 -6.88
N HIS A 130 -2.13 0.85 -7.84
CA HIS A 130 -2.49 0.94 -9.26
C HIS A 130 -2.41 2.37 -9.80
N ASN A 131 -1.19 2.94 -9.75
CA ASN A 131 -0.81 4.21 -10.33
C ASN A 131 0.45 4.04 -11.20
N GLU A 132 1.05 5.14 -11.63
CA GLU A 132 2.29 5.19 -12.39
C GLU A 132 3.42 5.89 -11.63
N LEU A 133 3.36 5.86 -10.29
CA LEU A 133 4.33 6.50 -9.40
C LEU A 133 5.73 5.89 -9.57
N THR A 134 6.74 6.75 -9.54
CA THR A 134 8.16 6.41 -9.76
C THR A 134 9.02 6.88 -8.60
N GLY A 135 10.33 6.68 -8.69
CA GLY A 135 11.27 7.09 -7.64
C GLY A 135 11.26 6.14 -6.44
N ALA A 136 11.91 6.56 -5.38
CA ALA A 136 12.00 5.79 -4.13
C ALA A 136 10.79 6.06 -3.22
N ILE A 137 10.53 5.13 -2.31
CA ILE A 137 9.64 5.37 -1.18
C ILE A 137 10.37 6.33 -0.23
N PRO A 138 9.84 7.51 0.09
CA PRO A 138 10.51 8.44 1.00
C PRO A 138 10.58 7.87 2.42
N ALA A 139 11.73 8.00 3.08
CA ALA A 139 11.95 7.51 4.46
C ALA A 139 11.00 8.19 5.46
N GLU A 140 10.59 9.42 5.16
CA GLU A 140 9.67 10.24 5.96
C GLU A 140 8.30 9.58 6.14
N ILE A 141 7.95 8.61 5.30
CA ILE A 141 6.70 7.84 5.48
C ILE A 141 6.68 7.11 6.83
N GLY A 142 7.85 6.76 7.36
CA GLY A 142 8.00 6.15 8.68
C GLY A 142 7.59 7.03 9.86
N TYR A 143 7.29 8.31 9.64
CA TYR A 143 6.78 9.23 10.67
C TYR A 143 5.25 9.14 10.85
N LEU A 144 4.58 8.37 10.04
CA LEU A 144 3.10 8.23 10.08
C LEU A 144 2.66 7.25 11.19
N ASP A 145 2.86 7.61 12.44
CA ASP A 145 2.63 6.75 13.62
C ASP A 145 1.18 6.26 13.78
N ASN A 146 0.22 6.90 13.12
CA ASN A 146 -1.19 6.52 13.16
C ASN A 146 -1.62 5.61 12.00
N LEU A 147 -0.69 5.36 11.06
CA LEU A 147 -1.04 4.59 9.84
C LEU A 147 -1.34 3.13 10.18
N THR A 148 -2.51 2.68 9.74
CA THR A 148 -2.98 1.29 9.88
C THR A 148 -2.93 0.54 8.55
N MET A 149 -2.99 1.25 7.43
CA MET A 149 -2.95 0.69 6.09
C MET A 149 -2.03 1.49 5.18
N LEU A 150 -1.06 0.82 4.57
CA LEU A 150 -0.19 1.34 3.52
C LEU A 150 -0.22 0.42 2.32
N ASP A 151 -0.87 0.85 1.24
CA ASP A 151 -0.87 0.12 -0.03
C ASP A 151 -0.33 1.00 -1.16
N MET A 152 0.85 0.63 -1.66
CA MET A 152 1.52 1.24 -2.81
C MET A 152 1.68 0.25 -3.96
N SER A 153 0.97 -0.86 -3.94
CA SER A 153 1.10 -1.93 -4.94
C SER A 153 0.74 -1.46 -6.36
N GLY A 154 1.33 -2.11 -7.36
CA GLY A 154 1.01 -1.81 -8.76
C GLY A 154 1.45 -0.41 -9.19
N ASN A 155 2.70 -0.06 -8.92
CA ASN A 155 3.34 1.18 -9.32
C ASN A 155 4.67 0.91 -10.06
N LYS A 156 5.48 1.94 -10.25
CA LYS A 156 6.81 1.86 -10.85
C LYS A 156 7.90 2.31 -9.84
N LEU A 157 7.61 2.15 -8.53
CA LEU A 157 8.53 2.53 -7.45
C LEU A 157 9.82 1.71 -7.51
N SER A 158 10.95 2.33 -7.21
CA SER A 158 12.29 1.75 -7.29
C SER A 158 13.10 2.06 -6.03
N GLY A 159 14.39 1.68 -6.00
CA GLY A 159 15.20 1.82 -4.81
C GLY A 159 14.87 0.78 -3.76
N THR A 160 15.25 1.03 -2.52
CA THR A 160 15.09 0.10 -1.39
C THR A 160 13.82 0.38 -0.59
N ILE A 161 13.38 -0.59 0.19
CA ILE A 161 12.35 -0.38 1.21
C ILE A 161 13.00 0.36 2.38
N PRO A 162 12.52 1.55 2.80
CA PRO A 162 13.08 2.26 3.94
C PRO A 162 12.89 1.49 5.25
N ALA A 163 13.94 1.42 6.08
CA ALA A 163 13.87 0.79 7.40
C ALA A 163 12.88 1.50 8.34
N GLU A 164 12.69 2.80 8.13
CA GLU A 164 11.79 3.68 8.86
C GLU A 164 10.33 3.22 8.83
N ILE A 165 9.94 2.42 7.82
CA ILE A 165 8.62 1.76 7.78
C ILE A 165 8.38 0.93 9.05
N GLY A 166 9.43 0.32 9.62
CA GLY A 166 9.36 -0.41 10.89
C GLY A 166 8.91 0.42 12.10
N ASN A 167 8.89 1.75 12.01
CA ASN A 167 8.43 2.63 13.09
C ASN A 167 6.89 2.68 13.18
N MET A 168 6.17 2.37 12.11
CA MET A 168 4.70 2.46 12.05
C MET A 168 4.00 1.33 12.81
N ARG A 169 4.09 1.33 14.13
CA ARG A 169 3.67 0.22 15.04
C ARG A 169 2.20 -0.17 14.94
N LYS A 170 1.34 0.73 14.44
CA LYS A 170 -0.09 0.47 14.25
C LYS A 170 -0.44 -0.15 12.90
N LEU A 171 0.56 -0.36 12.04
CA LEU A 171 0.32 -0.84 10.68
C LEU A 171 -0.21 -2.28 10.70
N ASN A 172 -1.40 -2.48 10.13
CA ASN A 172 -2.02 -3.79 9.97
C ASN A 172 -1.78 -4.37 8.57
N LEU A 173 -1.69 -3.52 7.55
CA LEU A 173 -1.48 -3.90 6.17
C LEU A 173 -0.33 -3.11 5.55
N LEU A 174 0.67 -3.83 5.03
CA LEU A 174 1.73 -3.29 4.20
C LEU A 174 1.76 -4.02 2.86
N SER A 175 1.42 -3.32 1.78
CA SER A 175 1.51 -3.86 0.43
C SER A 175 2.37 -2.97 -0.47
N LEU A 176 3.48 -3.52 -0.95
CA LEU A 176 4.44 -2.91 -1.87
C LEU A 176 4.56 -3.74 -3.16
N ALA A 177 3.66 -4.68 -3.39
CA ALA A 177 3.73 -5.64 -4.49
C ALA A 177 3.67 -4.97 -5.87
N TYR A 178 4.20 -5.67 -6.89
CA TYR A 178 4.16 -5.21 -8.28
C TYR A 178 4.79 -3.82 -8.45
N ASN A 179 6.05 -3.69 -8.04
CA ASN A 179 6.90 -2.51 -8.20
C ASN A 179 8.27 -2.93 -8.78
N LYS A 180 9.26 -2.05 -8.72
CA LYS A 180 10.66 -2.27 -9.11
C LYS A 180 11.60 -2.11 -7.93
N LEU A 181 11.13 -2.40 -6.70
CA LEU A 181 11.92 -2.28 -5.48
C LEU A 181 13.05 -3.32 -5.48
N GLN A 182 14.23 -2.93 -5.01
CA GLN A 182 15.44 -3.73 -5.05
C GLN A 182 16.18 -3.73 -3.71
N GLY A 183 17.25 -4.51 -3.61
CA GLY A 183 18.05 -4.63 -2.40
C GLY A 183 17.38 -5.52 -1.35
N GLU A 184 17.93 -5.50 -0.15
CA GLU A 184 17.46 -6.35 0.94
C GLU A 184 16.23 -5.76 1.63
N VAL A 185 15.39 -6.63 2.18
CA VAL A 185 14.24 -6.20 3.00
C VAL A 185 14.72 -5.85 4.40
N PRO A 186 14.24 -4.73 4.99
CA PRO A 186 14.65 -4.33 6.34
C PRO A 186 14.23 -5.34 7.41
N ALA A 187 15.16 -5.66 8.32
CA ALA A 187 14.87 -6.43 9.53
C ALA A 187 13.85 -5.71 10.44
N ASP A 188 13.87 -4.37 10.40
CA ASP A 188 13.02 -3.45 11.16
C ASP A 188 11.53 -3.65 10.90
N LEU A 189 11.13 -4.22 9.74
CA LEU A 189 9.74 -4.61 9.52
C LEU A 189 9.25 -5.63 10.57
N GLY A 190 10.15 -6.38 11.21
CA GLY A 190 9.83 -7.25 12.35
C GLY A 190 9.27 -6.52 13.58
N TRP A 191 9.42 -5.20 13.64
CA TRP A 191 8.89 -4.37 14.72
C TRP A 191 7.41 -4.00 14.55
N LEU A 192 6.80 -4.29 13.42
CA LEU A 192 5.40 -3.97 13.12
C LEU A 192 4.46 -4.95 13.88
N SER A 193 4.33 -4.74 15.18
CA SER A 193 3.65 -5.69 16.10
C SER A 193 2.18 -5.97 15.76
N GLU A 194 1.49 -5.02 15.12
CA GLU A 194 0.08 -5.15 14.73
C GLU A 194 -0.10 -5.67 13.29
N LEU A 195 1.01 -5.97 12.57
CA LEU A 195 0.92 -6.33 11.16
C LEU A 195 0.23 -7.69 10.96
N GLU A 196 -0.82 -7.68 10.15
CA GLU A 196 -1.60 -8.86 9.76
C GLU A 196 -1.29 -9.31 8.32
N GLU A 197 -0.92 -8.38 7.45
CA GLU A 197 -0.60 -8.66 6.06
C GLU A 197 0.67 -7.95 5.61
N LEU A 198 1.63 -8.72 5.09
CA LEU A 198 2.84 -8.24 4.43
C LEU A 198 2.90 -8.79 3.01
N ASN A 199 2.85 -7.89 2.03
CA ASN A 199 2.93 -8.26 0.62
C ASN A 199 4.01 -7.44 -0.10
N VAL A 200 5.11 -8.10 -0.46
CA VAL A 200 6.22 -7.52 -1.24
C VAL A 200 6.43 -8.26 -2.57
N ALA A 201 5.42 -8.99 -3.04
CA ALA A 201 5.50 -9.82 -4.24
C ALA A 201 5.83 -9.03 -5.51
N ARG A 202 6.46 -9.72 -6.48
CA ARG A 202 6.69 -9.16 -7.82
C ARG A 202 7.46 -7.84 -7.76
N ASN A 203 8.66 -7.92 -7.18
CA ASN A 203 9.68 -6.87 -7.12
C ASN A 203 11.03 -7.47 -7.54
N GLU A 204 12.11 -6.71 -7.32
CA GLU A 204 13.49 -7.14 -7.55
C GLU A 204 14.26 -7.30 -6.23
N LEU A 205 13.55 -7.55 -5.14
CA LEU A 205 14.12 -7.69 -3.79
C LEU A 205 15.01 -8.93 -3.71
N GLU A 206 16.12 -8.82 -2.99
CA GLU A 206 17.13 -9.85 -2.87
C GLU A 206 17.60 -10.06 -1.41
N GLY A 207 18.67 -10.81 -1.22
CA GLY A 207 19.22 -11.07 0.12
C GLY A 207 18.52 -12.23 0.82
N ILE A 208 18.75 -12.31 2.12
CA ILE A 208 18.17 -13.34 2.99
C ILE A 208 16.90 -12.84 3.67
N LEU A 209 16.05 -13.78 4.04
CA LEU A 209 14.85 -13.46 4.83
C LEU A 209 15.24 -13.13 6.26
N PRO A 210 14.83 -11.96 6.83
CA PRO A 210 15.23 -11.56 8.17
C PRO A 210 14.64 -12.48 9.25
N ALA A 211 15.46 -12.89 10.22
CA ALA A 211 15.00 -13.68 11.36
C ALA A 211 14.03 -12.87 12.25
N GLU A 212 14.23 -11.58 12.33
CA GLU A 212 13.47 -10.60 13.11
C GLU A 212 11.97 -10.57 12.73
N TRP A 213 11.64 -10.96 11.50
CA TRP A 213 10.24 -11.08 11.09
C TRP A 213 9.49 -12.16 11.87
N GLY A 214 10.20 -13.09 12.55
CA GLY A 214 9.60 -14.02 13.51
C GLY A 214 8.86 -13.35 14.68
N GLU A 215 9.08 -12.04 14.89
CA GLU A 215 8.37 -11.24 15.90
C GLU A 215 7.01 -10.70 15.39
N LEU A 216 6.67 -10.89 14.13
CA LEU A 216 5.36 -10.54 13.57
C LEU A 216 4.28 -11.52 14.05
N LYS A 217 3.97 -11.49 15.34
CA LYS A 217 3.07 -12.47 16.00
C LYS A 217 1.62 -12.40 15.53
N ASN A 218 1.21 -11.28 14.94
CA ASN A 218 -0.13 -11.08 14.40
C ASN A 218 -0.24 -11.37 12.89
N LEU A 219 0.88 -11.68 12.22
CA LEU A 219 0.91 -11.89 10.78
C LEU A 219 0.07 -13.11 10.37
N LYS A 220 -0.88 -12.86 9.47
CA LYS A 220 -1.79 -13.85 8.89
C LYS A 220 -1.42 -14.18 7.44
N ARG A 221 -0.96 -13.19 6.70
CA ARG A 221 -0.61 -13.32 5.27
C ARG A 221 0.77 -12.78 4.99
N LEU A 222 1.63 -13.62 4.43
CA LEU A 222 2.97 -13.28 3.99
C LEU A 222 3.12 -13.63 2.51
N THR A 223 3.37 -12.63 1.66
CA THR A 223 3.54 -12.81 0.23
C THR A 223 4.88 -12.25 -0.24
N LEU A 224 5.77 -13.15 -0.65
CA LEU A 224 7.14 -12.88 -1.11
C LEU A 224 7.34 -13.24 -2.58
N THR A 225 6.34 -13.78 -3.25
CA THR A 225 6.37 -14.38 -4.58
C THR A 225 7.07 -13.50 -5.61
N GLY A 226 7.92 -14.12 -6.45
CA GLY A 226 8.48 -13.43 -7.64
C GLY A 226 9.48 -12.34 -7.27
N ASN A 227 10.45 -12.69 -6.45
CA ASN A 227 11.60 -11.88 -6.07
C ASN A 227 12.90 -12.66 -6.27
N LYS A 228 14.01 -12.18 -5.71
CA LYS A 228 15.34 -12.80 -5.79
C LYS A 228 15.84 -13.22 -4.39
N PHE A 229 14.93 -13.51 -3.45
CA PHE A 229 15.30 -13.95 -2.09
C PHE A 229 16.09 -15.25 -2.13
N ARG A 230 17.15 -15.31 -1.32
CA ARG A 230 18.07 -16.44 -1.21
C ARG A 230 18.24 -16.92 0.24
N GLY A 231 19.02 -17.98 0.43
CA GLY A 231 19.22 -18.54 1.76
C GLY A 231 18.01 -19.33 2.25
N SER A 232 18.02 -19.70 3.52
CA SER A 232 17.00 -20.55 4.11
C SER A 232 15.85 -19.76 4.74
N ILE A 233 14.71 -20.40 4.89
CA ILE A 233 13.59 -19.86 5.70
C ILE A 233 14.03 -19.88 7.18
N PRO A 234 13.99 -18.72 7.89
CA PRO A 234 14.52 -18.61 9.25
C PRO A 234 13.72 -19.45 10.25
N LYS A 235 14.43 -20.17 11.14
CA LYS A 235 13.79 -20.94 12.22
C LYS A 235 13.00 -20.04 13.18
N ALA A 236 13.41 -18.79 13.38
CA ALA A 236 12.71 -17.82 14.22
C ALA A 236 11.25 -17.59 13.81
N TRP A 237 10.89 -17.84 12.54
CA TRP A 237 9.51 -17.73 12.05
C TRP A 237 8.55 -18.77 12.64
N GLU A 238 9.05 -19.76 13.40
CA GLU A 238 8.22 -20.63 14.23
C GLU A 238 7.33 -19.85 15.21
N GLY A 239 7.71 -18.60 15.52
CA GLY A 239 6.92 -17.67 16.33
C GLY A 239 5.65 -17.15 15.68
N MET A 240 5.49 -17.21 14.37
CA MET A 240 4.34 -16.67 13.61
C MET A 240 3.11 -17.59 13.73
N LYS A 241 2.57 -17.77 14.93
CA LYS A 241 1.50 -18.76 15.20
C LYS A 241 0.14 -18.43 14.55
N LYS A 242 -0.05 -17.20 14.08
CA LYS A 242 -1.26 -16.76 13.36
C LYS A 242 -1.13 -16.81 11.83
N LEU A 243 0.01 -17.28 11.30
CA LEU A 243 0.23 -17.34 9.86
C LEU A 243 -0.71 -18.36 9.21
N GLU A 244 -1.59 -17.86 8.36
CA GLU A 244 -2.59 -18.64 7.61
C GLU A 244 -2.13 -18.93 6.18
N TYR A 245 -1.42 -17.96 5.56
CA TYR A 245 -1.01 -18.02 4.16
C TYR A 245 0.44 -17.58 4.03
N PHE A 246 1.25 -18.43 3.42
CA PHE A 246 2.61 -18.09 3.04
C PHE A 246 2.84 -18.42 1.56
N TRP A 247 3.05 -17.38 0.77
CA TRP A 247 3.40 -17.45 -0.65
C TRP A 247 4.85 -17.01 -0.83
N GLY A 248 5.76 -17.98 -0.96
CA GLY A 248 7.20 -17.77 -1.13
C GLY A 248 7.74 -18.30 -2.45
N GLN A 249 6.88 -18.70 -3.38
CA GLN A 249 7.27 -19.27 -4.67
C GLN A 249 7.99 -18.25 -5.58
N ASP A 250 8.63 -18.78 -6.62
CA ASP A 250 9.36 -17.98 -7.62
C ASP A 250 10.46 -17.10 -6.99
N ASN A 251 11.38 -17.73 -6.25
CA ASN A 251 12.53 -17.10 -5.61
C ASN A 251 13.79 -17.96 -5.75
N ALA A 252 14.87 -17.62 -5.08
CA ALA A 252 16.12 -18.40 -5.03
C ALA A 252 16.39 -18.97 -3.63
N LEU A 253 15.34 -19.31 -2.86
CA LEU A 253 15.46 -19.87 -1.52
C LEU A 253 16.14 -21.25 -1.57
N THR A 254 16.95 -21.56 -0.56
CA THR A 254 17.78 -22.76 -0.47
C THR A 254 17.69 -23.39 0.92
N GLY A 255 18.35 -24.53 1.11
CA GLY A 255 18.37 -25.26 2.37
C GLY A 255 17.12 -26.11 2.55
N LYS A 256 16.98 -26.69 3.73
CA LYS A 256 15.84 -27.57 4.07
C LYS A 256 14.59 -26.76 4.34
N VAL A 257 13.44 -27.24 3.89
CA VAL A 257 12.14 -26.69 4.32
C VAL A 257 11.96 -27.00 5.80
N PRO A 258 11.78 -25.99 6.67
CA PRO A 258 11.67 -26.21 8.12
C PRO A 258 10.37 -26.95 8.50
N ASP A 259 10.47 -27.98 9.34
CA ASP A 259 9.32 -28.78 9.77
C ASP A 259 8.27 -27.99 10.55
N PHE A 260 8.66 -26.86 11.17
CA PHE A 260 7.70 -26.04 11.91
C PHE A 260 6.59 -25.49 11.01
N LEU A 261 6.85 -25.24 9.72
CA LEU A 261 5.84 -24.75 8.77
C LEU A 261 4.64 -25.70 8.67
N PHE A 262 4.90 -27.01 8.73
CA PHE A 262 3.83 -28.03 8.68
C PHE A 262 3.12 -28.23 10.03
N ARG A 263 3.60 -27.55 11.08
CA ARG A 263 3.05 -27.59 12.45
C ARG A 263 2.42 -26.27 12.89
N LEU A 264 2.42 -25.26 12.02
CA LEU A 264 1.74 -24.01 12.32
C LEU A 264 0.22 -24.25 12.47
N PRO A 265 -0.40 -23.81 13.60
CA PRO A 265 -1.72 -24.28 14.01
C PRO A 265 -2.86 -23.87 13.08
N VAL A 266 -2.67 -22.80 12.34
CA VAL A 266 -3.73 -22.18 11.51
C VAL A 266 -3.34 -22.04 10.04
N LEU A 267 -2.22 -22.62 9.61
CA LEU A 267 -1.74 -22.53 8.25
C LEU A 267 -2.73 -23.19 7.29
N LYS A 268 -3.23 -22.43 6.31
CA LYS A 268 -4.18 -22.87 5.31
C LYS A 268 -3.52 -23.12 3.95
N ARG A 269 -2.47 -22.38 3.64
CA ARG A 269 -1.74 -22.52 2.37
C ARG A 269 -0.27 -22.17 2.52
N LEU A 270 0.59 -23.03 1.95
CA LEU A 270 2.02 -22.87 1.83
C LEU A 270 2.42 -23.11 0.37
N CYS A 271 2.95 -22.10 -0.29
CA CYS A 271 3.42 -22.16 -1.69
C CYS A 271 4.91 -21.81 -1.71
N LEU A 272 5.75 -22.79 -2.07
CA LEU A 272 7.21 -22.68 -2.08
C LEU A 272 7.83 -23.21 -3.39
N GLU A 273 7.01 -23.52 -4.38
CA GLU A 273 7.46 -24.00 -5.68
C GLU A 273 8.41 -23.02 -6.39
N ASN A 274 9.17 -23.48 -7.36
CA ASN A 274 10.14 -22.68 -8.11
C ASN A 274 11.17 -21.96 -7.23
N ASN A 275 11.76 -22.73 -6.30
CA ASN A 275 12.91 -22.36 -5.48
C ASN A 275 14.00 -23.43 -5.61
N PHE A 276 14.98 -23.45 -4.70
CA PHE A 276 16.05 -24.46 -4.60
C PHE A 276 16.03 -25.14 -3.24
N LEU A 277 14.85 -25.34 -2.67
CA LEU A 277 14.65 -25.91 -1.36
C LEU A 277 14.80 -27.44 -1.37
N GLN A 278 15.31 -27.99 -0.27
CA GLN A 278 15.44 -29.40 -0.06
C GLN A 278 14.23 -29.92 0.73
N LEU A 279 13.50 -30.85 0.11
CA LEU A 279 12.34 -31.53 0.70
C LEU A 279 12.70 -32.93 1.14
N THR A 280 12.20 -33.36 2.30
CA THR A 280 12.21 -34.77 2.69
C THR A 280 11.20 -35.57 1.86
N GLU A 281 11.34 -36.91 1.81
CA GLU A 281 10.37 -37.75 1.10
C GLU A 281 8.95 -37.65 1.70
N GLU A 282 8.83 -37.39 2.99
CA GLU A 282 7.55 -37.15 3.65
C GLU A 282 6.93 -35.81 3.23
N GLN A 283 7.73 -34.74 3.16
CA GLN A 283 7.28 -33.42 2.71
C GLN A 283 6.84 -33.46 1.25
N LYS A 284 7.55 -34.17 0.37
CA LYS A 284 7.14 -34.36 -1.04
C LYS A 284 5.77 -35.03 -1.18
N LYS A 285 5.44 -35.97 -0.27
CA LYS A 285 4.11 -36.61 -0.25
C LYS A 285 2.99 -35.66 0.18
N LEU A 286 3.30 -34.54 0.79
CA LEU A 286 2.31 -33.50 1.15
C LEU A 286 2.00 -32.57 -0.01
N ASP A 287 2.84 -32.54 -1.06
CA ASP A 287 2.64 -31.65 -2.19
C ASP A 287 1.24 -31.83 -2.79
N ARG A 288 0.53 -30.71 -2.99
CA ARG A 288 -0.86 -30.63 -3.48
C ARG A 288 -1.91 -31.38 -2.66
N LYS A 289 -1.57 -31.88 -1.47
CA LYS A 289 -2.52 -32.55 -0.61
C LYS A 289 -3.55 -31.53 -0.08
N GLY A 290 -4.82 -31.72 -0.49
CA GLY A 290 -5.92 -30.83 -0.10
C GLY A 290 -5.74 -29.37 -0.55
N GLU A 291 -4.93 -29.11 -1.58
CA GLU A 291 -4.56 -27.76 -2.06
C GLU A 291 -3.93 -26.86 -0.98
N GLN A 292 -3.43 -27.44 0.10
CA GLN A 292 -2.80 -26.70 1.20
C GLN A 292 -1.31 -26.42 0.92
N TYR A 293 -0.60 -27.41 0.32
CA TYR A 293 0.85 -27.35 0.11
C TYR A 293 1.17 -27.38 -1.38
N PHE A 294 1.96 -26.41 -1.83
CA PHE A 294 2.51 -26.30 -3.18
C PHE A 294 4.03 -26.17 -3.03
N LEU A 295 4.72 -27.31 -3.12
CA LEU A 295 6.13 -27.41 -2.78
C LEU A 295 7.01 -27.72 -4.00
N LEU A 296 6.45 -28.29 -5.05
CA LEU A 296 7.14 -28.69 -6.28
C LEU A 296 6.60 -27.92 -7.50
N PRO A 297 7.41 -27.71 -8.54
CA PRO A 297 8.81 -28.15 -8.64
C PRO A 297 9.79 -27.29 -7.84
N GLN A 298 10.95 -27.87 -7.52
CA GLN A 298 12.13 -27.16 -7.04
C GLN A 298 13.18 -27.17 -8.14
N GLY A 299 13.92 -26.06 -8.32
CA GLY A 299 15.02 -25.97 -9.26
C GLY A 299 16.24 -26.80 -8.81
N GLU A 300 17.06 -27.19 -9.75
CA GLU A 300 18.39 -27.73 -9.49
C GLU A 300 19.39 -26.56 -9.39
N LYS A 301 20.34 -26.65 -8.45
CA LYS A 301 21.44 -25.68 -8.31
C LYS A 301 22.55 -25.99 -9.28
#